data_b29bb9ea58acd00dd8d0d2dc345f0e2b
#
_entry.id   b29bb9ea58acd00dd8d0d2dc345f0e2b
#
_cell.length_a   1.000
_cell.length_b   1.000
_cell.length_c   1.000
_cell.angle_alpha   90.00
_cell.angle_beta   90.00
_cell.angle_gamma   90.00
#
_symmetry.space_group_name_H-M   'P 1'
#
loop_
_entity.id
_entity.type
_entity.pdbx_description
1 polymer ?
#
loop_
_entity_poly.entity_id
_entity_poly.type
_entity_poly.pdbx_seq_one_letter_code
_entity_poly.pdbx_strand_id
1 'polypeptide(L)'
;VYLPALHTGYADGTAPHVLEAVTPGAAGLYLDLGQFYDRIALQKERRAIELLQTRYRALYREAYARLAVHARPSCPLPAQEERKRRFLRAVTCRGLFSAEPPAGAVQLVSGEELEALRARENAVLYQNPLFPDETEAVYLPDEKRYYRGPDTPLPDLSDVTALLAQAKALHDELEAVYNPHVDFARVYSLANAHVMRLFKEI
;
A
#
# COMPACT_ATOMS: atom_id res chain seq x y z
N VAL A 1 8.51 -4.22 -1.98
CA VAL A 1 9.20 -5.31 -1.26
C VAL A 1 10.48 -4.75 -0.67
N TYR A 2 10.79 -5.06 0.60
CA TYR A 2 12.03 -4.68 1.26
C TYR A 2 12.77 -5.93 1.77
N LEU A 3 14.07 -5.98 1.52
CA LEU A 3 14.97 -7.06 1.91
C LEU A 3 15.93 -6.54 2.98
N PRO A 4 15.61 -6.70 4.29
CA PRO A 4 16.36 -6.09 5.38
C PRO A 4 17.83 -6.50 5.42
N ALA A 5 18.13 -7.77 5.14
CA ALA A 5 19.48 -8.32 5.16
C ALA A 5 20.42 -7.68 4.11
N LEU A 6 19.84 -7.12 3.05
CA LEU A 6 20.55 -6.48 1.94
C LEU A 6 20.40 -4.95 1.94
N HIS A 7 19.66 -4.39 2.91
CA HIS A 7 19.26 -2.98 2.92
C HIS A 7 18.69 -2.49 1.58
N THR A 8 18.02 -3.39 0.83
CA THR A 8 17.54 -3.15 -0.52
C THR A 8 16.03 -3.24 -0.59
N GLY A 9 15.38 -2.29 -1.27
CA GLY A 9 13.95 -2.27 -1.49
C GLY A 9 13.59 -2.11 -2.96
N TYR A 10 12.48 -2.71 -3.36
CA TYR A 10 11.83 -2.51 -4.65
C TYR A 10 10.47 -1.88 -4.42
N ALA A 11 10.22 -0.79 -5.09
CA ALA A 11 8.95 -0.09 -5.03
C ALA A 11 8.43 0.19 -6.45
N ASP A 12 7.10 0.13 -6.60
CA ASP A 12 6.44 0.59 -7.81
C ASP A 12 6.49 2.12 -7.84
N GLY A 13 7.12 2.66 -8.89
CA GLY A 13 7.20 4.10 -9.15
C GLY A 13 6.10 4.61 -10.08
N THR A 14 5.11 3.78 -10.42
CA THR A 14 4.00 4.20 -11.28
C THR A 14 3.08 5.19 -10.57
N ALA A 15 2.64 6.22 -11.31
CA ALA A 15 1.67 7.18 -10.77
C ALA A 15 0.42 6.46 -10.22
N PRO A 16 -0.16 6.89 -9.08
CA PRO A 16 0.11 8.14 -8.35
C PRO A 16 1.27 8.06 -7.33
N HIS A 17 1.91 6.91 -7.15
CA HIS A 17 2.96 6.68 -6.17
C HIS A 17 4.35 6.97 -6.75
N VAL A 18 4.54 8.20 -7.22
CA VAL A 18 5.86 8.59 -7.74
C VAL A 18 6.87 8.61 -6.61
N LEU A 19 7.78 7.63 -6.64
CA LEU A 19 8.90 7.55 -5.71
C LEU A 19 10.17 7.97 -6.45
N GLU A 20 10.76 9.05 -5.98
CA GLU A 20 12.05 9.50 -6.49
C GLU A 20 13.19 8.99 -5.61
N ALA A 21 14.23 8.48 -6.25
CA ALA A 21 15.45 8.14 -5.54
C ALA A 21 16.11 9.42 -5.01
N VAL A 22 16.43 9.45 -3.71
CA VAL A 22 17.06 10.61 -3.07
C VAL A 22 18.42 10.92 -3.70
N THR A 23 19.17 9.88 -4.07
CA THR A 23 20.47 9.98 -4.75
C THR A 23 20.49 9.00 -5.92
N PRO A 24 19.93 9.37 -7.09
CA PRO A 24 19.89 8.48 -8.24
C PRO A 24 21.29 8.00 -8.66
N GLY A 25 21.41 6.70 -8.90
CA GLY A 25 22.69 6.08 -9.26
C GLY A 25 23.63 5.77 -8.09
N ALA A 26 23.50 6.46 -6.95
CA ALA A 26 24.33 6.19 -5.76
C ALA A 26 23.59 5.32 -4.75
N ALA A 27 22.31 5.62 -4.45
CA ALA A 27 21.52 4.87 -3.48
C ALA A 27 20.15 4.44 -4.03
N GLY A 28 19.89 4.63 -5.31
CA GLY A 28 18.65 4.20 -5.96
C GLY A 28 18.82 4.12 -7.48
N LEU A 29 18.15 3.13 -8.07
CA LEU A 29 18.12 2.90 -9.51
C LEU A 29 16.68 2.89 -9.99
N TYR A 30 16.46 3.41 -11.19
CA TYR A 30 15.21 3.27 -11.91
C TYR A 30 15.28 2.09 -12.86
N LEU A 31 14.29 1.21 -12.77
CA LEU A 31 14.10 0.12 -13.72
C LEU A 31 12.95 0.49 -14.65
N ASP A 32 13.29 0.93 -15.86
CA ASP A 32 12.28 1.24 -16.89
C ASP A 32 11.80 -0.05 -17.57
N LEU A 33 10.61 -0.52 -17.16
CA LEU A 33 9.96 -1.67 -17.80
C LEU A 33 9.29 -1.29 -19.13
N GLY A 34 9.05 0.01 -19.38
CA GLY A 34 8.49 0.52 -20.63
C GLY A 34 9.39 0.29 -21.85
N GLN A 35 10.68 0.01 -21.64
CA GLN A 35 11.61 -0.40 -22.71
C GLN A 35 11.21 -1.70 -23.40
N PHE A 36 10.34 -2.51 -22.76
CA PHE A 36 9.89 -3.80 -23.28
C PHE A 36 8.52 -3.72 -23.97
N TYR A 37 8.00 -2.53 -24.19
CA TYR A 37 6.74 -2.32 -24.92
C TYR A 37 6.96 -2.31 -26.43
N ASP A 38 6.05 -2.95 -27.18
CA ASP A 38 5.90 -2.69 -28.60
C ASP A 38 5.20 -1.34 -28.80
N ARG A 39 6.00 -0.30 -28.90
CA ARG A 39 5.52 1.09 -29.04
C ARG A 39 4.71 1.30 -30.32
N ILE A 40 5.03 0.58 -31.40
CA ILE A 40 4.32 0.73 -32.68
C ILE A 40 2.91 0.13 -32.58
N ALA A 41 2.80 -1.02 -31.99
CA ALA A 41 1.50 -1.64 -31.73
C ALA A 41 0.66 -0.82 -30.75
N LEU A 42 1.22 -0.41 -29.61
CA LEU A 42 0.51 0.41 -28.61
C LEU A 42 0.07 1.78 -29.17
N GLN A 43 0.81 2.33 -30.14
CA GLN A 43 0.40 3.59 -30.77
C GLN A 43 -0.90 3.44 -31.58
N LYS A 44 -1.18 2.25 -32.12
CA LYS A 44 -2.43 1.95 -32.82
C LYS A 44 -3.60 1.88 -31.84
N GLU A 45 -3.36 1.40 -30.62
CA GLU A 45 -4.34 1.26 -29.55
C GLU A 45 -4.51 2.55 -28.71
N ARG A 46 -3.80 3.61 -29.05
CA ARG A 46 -3.74 4.84 -28.26
C ARG A 46 -5.10 5.38 -27.84
N ARG A 47 -6.09 5.39 -28.75
CA ARG A 47 -7.42 5.94 -28.46
C ARG A 47 -8.16 5.10 -27.42
N ALA A 48 -8.08 3.77 -27.53
CA ALA A 48 -8.66 2.85 -26.57
C ALA A 48 -8.01 3.01 -25.19
N ILE A 49 -6.68 3.10 -25.15
CA ILE A 49 -5.90 3.32 -23.93
C ILE A 49 -6.31 4.64 -23.26
N GLU A 50 -6.34 5.75 -23.99
CA GLU A 50 -6.70 7.07 -23.45
C GLU A 50 -8.14 7.10 -22.91
N LEU A 51 -9.08 6.44 -23.59
CA LEU A 51 -10.46 6.33 -23.15
C LEU A 51 -10.58 5.53 -21.86
N LEU A 52 -9.97 4.34 -21.79
CA LEU A 52 -9.99 3.50 -20.60
C LEU A 52 -9.33 4.22 -19.41
N GLN A 53 -8.16 4.85 -19.64
CA GLN A 53 -7.47 5.62 -18.60
C GLN A 53 -8.33 6.78 -18.06
N THR A 54 -9.02 7.49 -18.93
CA THR A 54 -9.88 8.60 -18.51
C THR A 54 -11.05 8.09 -17.66
N ARG A 55 -11.68 6.99 -18.06
CA ARG A 55 -12.84 6.41 -17.38
C ARG A 55 -12.46 5.85 -16.00
N TYR A 56 -11.44 4.99 -15.91
CA TYR A 56 -11.11 4.39 -14.61
C TYR A 56 -10.58 5.45 -13.61
N ARG A 57 -9.81 6.45 -14.09
CA ARG A 57 -9.35 7.57 -13.23
C ARG A 57 -10.51 8.42 -12.72
N ALA A 58 -11.57 8.60 -13.52
CA ALA A 58 -12.78 9.30 -13.08
C ALA A 58 -13.48 8.55 -11.95
N LEU A 59 -13.63 7.22 -12.07
CA LEU A 59 -14.23 6.38 -11.04
C LEU A 59 -13.40 6.35 -9.76
N TYR A 60 -12.07 6.24 -9.85
CA TYR A 60 -11.21 6.32 -8.67
C TYR A 60 -11.33 7.68 -7.97
N ARG A 61 -11.32 8.79 -8.73
CA ARG A 61 -11.50 10.12 -8.13
C ARG A 61 -12.83 10.25 -7.41
N GLU A 62 -13.90 9.71 -7.99
CA GLU A 62 -15.22 9.73 -7.35
C GLU A 62 -15.23 8.87 -6.08
N ALA A 63 -14.70 7.66 -6.14
CA ALA A 63 -14.58 6.78 -4.97
C ALA A 63 -13.78 7.44 -3.84
N TYR A 64 -12.64 8.03 -4.15
CA TYR A 64 -11.82 8.72 -3.14
C TYR A 64 -12.50 10.00 -2.62
N ALA A 65 -13.25 10.72 -3.44
CA ALA A 65 -14.02 11.87 -2.98
C ALA A 65 -15.09 11.45 -1.97
N ARG A 66 -15.77 10.32 -2.21
CA ARG A 66 -16.74 9.75 -1.26
C ARG A 66 -16.07 9.26 0.02
N LEU A 67 -14.94 8.56 -0.09
CA LEU A 67 -14.15 8.16 1.07
C LEU A 67 -13.71 9.35 1.91
N ALA A 68 -13.33 10.46 1.28
CA ALA A 68 -12.89 11.67 1.99
C ALA A 68 -14.00 12.29 2.88
N VAL A 69 -15.27 12.06 2.55
CA VAL A 69 -16.40 12.50 3.39
C VAL A 69 -16.40 11.75 4.73
N HIS A 70 -15.97 10.49 4.72
CA HIS A 70 -15.87 9.65 5.91
C HIS A 70 -14.52 9.79 6.62
N ALA A 71 -13.52 10.40 5.96
CA ALA A 71 -12.24 10.67 6.59
C ALA A 71 -12.40 11.74 7.68
N ARG A 72 -11.89 11.45 8.87
CA ARG A 72 -11.84 12.46 9.92
C ARG A 72 -10.81 13.54 9.57
N PRO A 73 -10.98 14.78 10.09
CA PRO A 73 -10.00 15.84 9.87
C PRO A 73 -8.60 15.38 10.19
N SER A 74 -7.66 15.75 9.34
CA SER A 74 -6.25 15.36 9.51
C SER A 74 -5.73 15.76 10.88
N CYS A 75 -5.09 14.82 11.55
CA CYS A 75 -4.45 15.04 12.84
C CYS A 75 -3.36 16.13 12.76
N PRO A 76 -3.15 16.92 13.81
CA PRO A 76 -2.08 17.90 13.87
C PRO A 76 -0.71 17.32 13.53
N LEU A 77 0.16 18.11 12.87
CA LEU A 77 1.50 17.70 12.41
C LEU A 77 2.35 16.90 13.43
N PRO A 78 2.40 17.28 14.74
CA PRO A 78 3.15 16.51 15.73
C PRO A 78 2.64 15.07 15.88
N ALA A 79 1.34 14.87 15.81
CA ALA A 79 0.75 13.54 15.87
C ALA A 79 0.97 12.73 14.56
N GLN A 80 1.12 13.40 13.42
CA GLN A 80 1.49 12.74 12.17
C GLN A 80 2.92 12.19 12.21
N GLU A 81 3.86 12.94 12.75
CA GLU A 81 5.26 12.48 12.91
C GLU A 81 5.36 11.32 13.90
N GLU A 82 4.61 11.37 15.01
CA GLU A 82 4.53 10.27 15.95
C GLU A 82 3.94 9.00 15.29
N ARG A 83 2.88 9.14 14.48
CA ARG A 83 2.32 8.02 13.71
C ARG A 83 3.28 7.47 12.70
N LYS A 84 3.97 8.33 11.94
CA LYS A 84 5.00 7.91 10.99
C LYS A 84 6.09 7.11 11.70
N ARG A 85 6.55 7.57 12.86
CA ARG A 85 7.53 6.88 13.67
C ARG A 85 7.02 5.50 14.13
N ARG A 86 5.78 5.41 14.60
CA ARG A 86 5.14 4.16 15.03
C ARG A 86 4.90 3.21 13.87
N PHE A 87 4.44 3.74 12.73
CA PHE A 87 4.31 2.97 11.50
C PHE A 87 5.65 2.39 11.06
N LEU A 88 6.72 3.17 11.06
CA LEU A 88 8.06 2.69 10.71
C LEU A 88 8.55 1.61 11.69
N ARG A 89 8.26 1.75 12.99
CA ARG A 89 8.53 0.68 13.96
C ARG A 89 7.73 -0.58 13.66
N ALA A 90 6.45 -0.45 13.35
CA ALA A 90 5.60 -1.59 13.00
C ALA A 90 6.10 -2.32 11.75
N VAL A 91 6.54 -1.57 10.73
CA VAL A 91 7.10 -2.13 9.48
C VAL A 91 8.38 -2.92 9.74
N THR A 92 9.20 -2.52 10.72
CA THR A 92 10.42 -3.23 11.07
C THR A 92 10.18 -4.47 11.95
N CYS A 93 9.01 -4.60 12.56
CA CYS A 93 8.62 -5.78 13.33
C CYS A 93 8.08 -6.86 12.40
N ARG A 94 8.87 -7.90 12.14
CA ARG A 94 8.50 -9.02 11.25
C ARG A 94 7.16 -9.64 11.64
N GLY A 95 6.25 -9.78 10.68
CA GLY A 95 5.02 -10.57 10.81
C GLY A 95 3.79 -9.79 11.33
N LEU A 96 3.87 -8.49 11.52
CA LEU A 96 2.79 -7.68 12.10
C LEU A 96 1.88 -6.98 11.09
N PHE A 97 2.03 -7.26 9.80
CA PHE A 97 1.11 -6.83 8.73
C PHE A 97 0.06 -7.87 8.38
N SER A 98 -0.40 -8.62 9.34
CA SER A 98 -1.66 -9.31 9.21
C SER A 98 -2.77 -8.28 9.41
N ALA A 99 -3.65 -8.10 8.43
CA ALA A 99 -4.80 -7.21 8.54
C ALA A 99 -5.77 -7.63 9.66
N GLU A 100 -5.62 -8.85 10.18
CA GLU A 100 -6.41 -9.38 11.28
C GLU A 100 -5.50 -9.97 12.36
N PRO A 101 -5.73 -9.62 13.63
CA PRO A 101 -5.05 -10.28 14.74
C PRO A 101 -5.41 -11.77 14.76
N PRO A 102 -4.48 -12.65 15.14
CA PRO A 102 -4.74 -14.09 15.18
C PRO A 102 -5.91 -14.43 16.09
N ALA A 103 -6.79 -15.28 15.62
CA ALA A 103 -7.96 -15.74 16.38
C ALA A 103 -7.53 -16.33 17.74
N GLY A 104 -8.19 -15.90 18.81
CA GLY A 104 -7.96 -16.39 20.19
C GLY A 104 -6.91 -15.61 21.00
N ALA A 105 -6.17 -14.69 20.41
CA ALA A 105 -5.15 -13.90 21.10
C ALA A 105 -5.61 -12.47 21.45
N VAL A 106 -6.89 -12.13 21.25
CA VAL A 106 -7.42 -10.79 21.40
C VAL A 106 -8.07 -10.62 22.76
N GLN A 107 -7.66 -9.59 23.49
CA GLN A 107 -8.31 -9.12 24.71
C GLN A 107 -9.08 -7.84 24.43
N LEU A 108 -10.39 -7.83 24.72
CA LEU A 108 -11.20 -6.63 24.63
C LEU A 108 -10.93 -5.73 25.83
N VAL A 109 -10.73 -4.44 25.56
CA VAL A 109 -10.47 -3.40 26.54
C VAL A 109 -11.33 -2.19 26.27
N SER A 110 -11.49 -1.32 27.26
CA SER A 110 -12.16 -0.03 27.07
C SER A 110 -11.35 0.88 26.13
N GLY A 111 -11.99 1.92 25.59
CA GLY A 111 -11.29 2.91 24.77
C GLY A 111 -10.18 3.63 25.54
N GLU A 112 -10.39 3.90 26.83
CA GLU A 112 -9.39 4.55 27.69
C GLU A 112 -8.17 3.64 27.93
N GLU A 113 -8.40 2.37 28.20
CA GLU A 113 -7.32 1.35 28.31
C GLU A 113 -6.57 1.19 27.01
N LEU A 114 -7.27 1.18 25.86
CA LEU A 114 -6.64 1.08 24.55
C LEU A 114 -5.71 2.28 24.28
N GLU A 115 -6.14 3.50 24.64
CA GLU A 115 -5.31 4.70 24.51
C GLU A 115 -4.07 4.63 25.42
N ALA A 116 -4.20 4.11 26.63
CA ALA A 116 -3.08 3.89 27.54
C ALA A 116 -2.07 2.88 26.96
N LEU A 117 -2.57 1.78 26.39
CA LEU A 117 -1.74 0.76 25.73
C LEU A 117 -1.05 1.32 24.49
N ARG A 118 -1.74 2.17 23.73
CA ARG A 118 -1.23 2.84 22.54
C ARG A 118 -0.03 3.75 22.86
N ALA A 119 0.02 4.32 24.03
CA ALA A 119 1.11 5.20 24.47
C ALA A 119 2.40 4.46 24.83
N ARG A 120 2.36 3.12 25.00
CA ARG A 120 3.54 2.31 25.32
C ARG A 120 4.56 2.33 24.19
N GLU A 121 5.84 2.39 24.53
CA GLU A 121 6.93 2.56 23.57
C GLU A 121 7.07 1.42 22.54
N ASN A 122 6.78 0.20 22.96
CA ASN A 122 6.86 -1.03 22.14
C ASN A 122 5.52 -1.41 21.51
N ALA A 123 4.48 -0.58 21.64
CA ALA A 123 3.16 -0.87 21.10
C ALA A 123 3.16 -0.87 19.56
N VAL A 124 2.60 -1.91 18.97
CA VAL A 124 2.34 -2.00 17.55
C VAL A 124 0.86 -1.74 17.30
N LEU A 125 0.55 -0.77 16.45
CA LEU A 125 -0.80 -0.27 16.24
C LEU A 125 -1.40 -0.86 14.97
N TYR A 126 -2.60 -1.40 15.10
CA TYR A 126 -3.49 -1.72 13.98
C TYR A 126 -4.50 -0.60 13.83
N GLN A 127 -4.48 0.05 12.68
CA GLN A 127 -5.30 1.22 12.41
C GLN A 127 -6.33 0.87 11.36
N ASN A 128 -7.51 1.45 11.49
CA ASN A 128 -8.50 1.42 10.45
C ASN A 128 -7.98 2.27 9.26
N PRO A 129 -7.86 1.71 8.04
CA PRO A 129 -7.39 2.45 6.87
C PRO A 129 -8.30 3.64 6.50
N LEU A 130 -9.59 3.59 6.87
CA LEU A 130 -10.54 4.69 6.64
C LEU A 130 -10.44 5.79 7.70
N PHE A 131 -10.03 5.42 8.92
CA PHE A 131 -9.89 6.31 10.06
C PHE A 131 -8.50 6.12 10.68
N PRO A 132 -7.45 6.63 10.03
CA PRO A 132 -6.07 6.38 10.49
C PRO A 132 -5.77 6.98 11.88
N ASP A 133 -6.69 7.77 12.43
CA ASP A 133 -6.64 8.31 13.80
C ASP A 133 -7.20 7.35 14.84
N GLU A 134 -7.93 6.32 14.40
CA GLU A 134 -8.48 5.31 15.27
C GLU A 134 -7.61 4.07 15.28
N THR A 135 -7.20 3.68 16.46
CA THR A 135 -6.50 2.42 16.67
C THR A 135 -7.54 1.36 16.94
N GLU A 136 -7.65 0.37 16.03
CA GLU A 136 -8.55 -0.76 16.23
C GLU A 136 -8.00 -1.78 17.21
N ALA A 137 -6.70 -2.00 17.16
CA ALA A 137 -6.03 -2.92 18.05
C ALA A 137 -4.58 -2.49 18.32
N VAL A 138 -4.08 -2.90 19.47
CA VAL A 138 -2.69 -2.74 19.89
C VAL A 138 -2.10 -4.11 20.16
N TYR A 139 -0.98 -4.42 19.57
CA TYR A 139 -0.19 -5.60 19.93
C TYR A 139 0.98 -5.19 20.81
N LEU A 140 1.15 -5.89 21.93
CA LEU A 140 2.29 -5.73 22.81
C LEU A 140 3.23 -6.93 22.63
N PRO A 141 4.38 -6.77 21.97
CA PRO A 141 5.33 -7.86 21.70
C PRO A 141 5.84 -8.55 22.98
N ASP A 142 6.07 -7.78 24.04
CA ASP A 142 6.58 -8.29 25.32
C ASP A 142 5.56 -9.21 26.01
N GLU A 143 4.29 -8.94 25.83
CA GLU A 143 3.21 -9.72 26.40
C GLU A 143 2.67 -10.78 25.41
N LYS A 144 3.05 -10.69 24.13
CA LYS A 144 2.53 -11.49 22.99
C LYS A 144 1.00 -11.49 22.94
N ARG A 145 0.41 -10.33 23.21
CA ARG A 145 -1.06 -10.15 23.29
C ARG A 145 -1.52 -9.04 22.39
N TYR A 146 -2.74 -9.24 21.86
CA TYR A 146 -3.51 -8.24 21.16
C TYR A 146 -4.59 -7.67 22.07
N TYR A 147 -4.71 -6.36 22.06
CA TYR A 147 -5.75 -5.65 22.76
C TYR A 147 -6.60 -4.91 21.75
N ARG A 148 -7.90 -5.09 21.80
CA ARG A 148 -8.86 -4.46 20.88
C ARG A 148 -9.81 -3.57 21.67
N GLY A 149 -10.06 -2.37 21.13
CA GLY A 149 -11.09 -1.47 21.63
C GLY A 149 -12.50 -1.94 21.28
N PRO A 150 -13.50 -1.23 21.76
CA PRO A 150 -14.89 -1.49 21.38
C PRO A 150 -15.07 -1.31 19.89
N ASP A 151 -15.92 -2.17 19.29
CA ASP A 151 -16.24 -2.09 17.87
C ASP A 151 -16.86 -0.73 17.54
N THR A 152 -16.20 0.03 16.67
CA THR A 152 -16.76 1.24 16.09
C THR A 152 -17.53 0.85 14.83
N PRO A 153 -18.82 1.21 14.70
CA PRO A 153 -19.57 0.92 13.50
C PRO A 153 -18.89 1.56 12.28
N LEU A 154 -18.54 0.73 11.31
CA LEU A 154 -18.01 1.24 10.05
C LEU A 154 -19.14 1.90 9.25
N PRO A 155 -18.85 2.99 8.52
CA PRO A 155 -19.83 3.57 7.61
C PRO A 155 -20.19 2.57 6.49
N ASP A 156 -21.40 2.68 5.96
CA ASP A 156 -21.77 1.96 4.75
C ASP A 156 -20.95 2.51 3.58
N LEU A 157 -20.10 1.67 3.01
CA LEU A 157 -19.23 1.98 1.88
C LEU A 157 -19.59 1.17 0.63
N SER A 158 -20.80 0.63 0.58
CA SER A 158 -21.26 -0.21 -0.53
C SER A 158 -21.16 0.51 -1.89
N ASP A 159 -21.48 1.79 -1.94
CA ASP A 159 -21.37 2.64 -3.12
C ASP A 159 -19.90 2.89 -3.53
N VAL A 160 -19.01 3.09 -2.57
CA VAL A 160 -17.57 3.23 -2.82
C VAL A 160 -17.00 1.92 -3.34
N THR A 161 -17.38 0.80 -2.73
CA THR A 161 -16.96 -0.53 -3.15
C THR A 161 -17.40 -0.82 -4.59
N ALA A 162 -18.62 -0.44 -4.96
CA ALA A 162 -19.13 -0.58 -6.31
C ALA A 162 -18.34 0.26 -7.34
N LEU A 163 -17.99 1.51 -6.99
CA LEU A 163 -17.15 2.37 -7.84
C LEU A 163 -15.73 1.80 -8.01
N LEU A 164 -15.13 1.32 -6.94
CA LEU A 164 -13.80 0.70 -7.00
C LEU A 164 -13.81 -0.58 -7.84
N ALA A 165 -14.86 -1.41 -7.74
CA ALA A 165 -15.02 -2.59 -8.56
C ALA A 165 -15.13 -2.25 -10.06
N GLN A 166 -15.93 -1.22 -10.41
CA GLN A 166 -16.03 -0.73 -11.78
C GLN A 166 -14.69 -0.15 -12.28
N ALA A 167 -13.99 0.61 -11.45
CA ALA A 167 -12.68 1.14 -11.80
C ALA A 167 -11.67 0.02 -12.05
N LYS A 168 -11.68 -1.02 -11.19
CA LYS A 168 -10.84 -2.21 -11.35
C LYS A 168 -11.13 -2.93 -12.66
N ALA A 169 -12.40 -3.14 -13.01
CA ALA A 169 -12.78 -3.79 -14.26
C ALA A 169 -12.23 -3.03 -15.49
N LEU A 170 -12.36 -1.70 -15.52
CA LEU A 170 -11.77 -0.88 -16.60
C LEU A 170 -10.24 -0.91 -16.60
N HIS A 171 -9.62 -1.03 -15.44
CA HIS A 171 -8.17 -1.21 -15.34
C HIS A 171 -7.73 -2.56 -15.91
N ASP A 172 -8.49 -3.63 -15.64
CA ASP A 172 -8.22 -4.96 -16.20
C ASP A 172 -8.39 -4.98 -17.73
N GLU A 173 -9.39 -4.25 -18.27
CA GLU A 173 -9.52 -4.03 -19.70
C GLU A 173 -8.30 -3.30 -20.28
N LEU A 174 -7.78 -2.31 -19.57
CA LEU A 174 -6.58 -1.58 -19.97
C LEU A 174 -5.34 -2.52 -19.98
N GLU A 175 -5.18 -3.35 -18.97
CA GLU A 175 -4.12 -4.37 -18.93
C GLU A 175 -4.24 -5.35 -20.10
N ALA A 176 -5.45 -5.76 -20.44
CA ALA A 176 -5.70 -6.62 -21.58
C ALA A 176 -5.29 -6.01 -22.93
N VAL A 177 -5.36 -4.67 -23.05
CA VAL A 177 -4.84 -3.95 -24.22
C VAL A 177 -3.31 -3.89 -24.21
N TYR A 178 -2.67 -3.71 -23.05
CA TYR A 178 -1.21 -3.61 -22.97
C TYR A 178 -0.50 -4.95 -23.06
N ASN A 179 -0.99 -5.97 -22.37
CA ASN A 179 -0.31 -7.24 -22.16
C ASN A 179 0.16 -7.95 -23.46
N PRO A 180 -0.61 -7.96 -24.58
CA PRO A 180 -0.14 -8.53 -25.82
C PRO A 180 1.07 -7.80 -26.45
N HIS A 181 1.34 -6.58 -26.00
CA HIS A 181 2.38 -5.70 -26.52
C HIS A 181 3.55 -5.51 -25.54
N VAL A 182 3.67 -6.39 -24.55
CA VAL A 182 4.76 -6.41 -23.56
C VAL A 182 5.61 -7.67 -23.79
N ASP A 183 6.90 -7.51 -23.94
CA ASP A 183 7.84 -8.63 -23.98
C ASP A 183 8.14 -9.13 -22.56
N PHE A 184 7.23 -9.94 -22.03
CA PHE A 184 7.37 -10.51 -20.69
C PHE A 184 8.61 -11.40 -20.54
N ALA A 185 9.08 -12.06 -21.62
CA ALA A 185 10.29 -12.88 -21.56
C ALA A 185 11.52 -12.03 -21.20
N ARG A 186 11.63 -10.83 -21.78
CA ARG A 186 12.69 -9.88 -21.45
C ARG A 186 12.50 -9.25 -20.07
N VAL A 187 11.26 -8.97 -19.65
CA VAL A 187 10.96 -8.51 -18.28
C VAL A 187 11.46 -9.55 -17.26
N TYR A 188 11.12 -10.83 -17.44
CA TYR A 188 11.58 -11.90 -16.56
C TYR A 188 13.10 -12.09 -16.60
N SER A 189 13.72 -11.93 -17.75
CA SER A 189 15.18 -11.99 -17.88
C SER A 189 15.86 -10.89 -17.08
N LEU A 190 15.31 -9.65 -17.14
CA LEU A 190 15.80 -8.55 -16.33
C LEU A 190 15.63 -8.81 -14.83
N ALA A 191 14.45 -9.30 -14.42
CA ALA A 191 14.18 -9.63 -13.01
C ALA A 191 15.15 -10.70 -12.50
N ASN A 192 15.37 -11.77 -13.27
CA ASN A 192 16.34 -12.82 -12.91
C ASN A 192 17.76 -12.27 -12.79
N ALA A 193 18.19 -11.39 -13.70
CA ALA A 193 19.51 -10.78 -13.64
C ALA A 193 19.69 -9.96 -12.35
N HIS A 194 18.64 -9.24 -11.92
CA HIS A 194 18.66 -8.52 -10.65
C HIS A 194 18.73 -9.44 -9.44
N VAL A 195 17.91 -10.49 -9.41
CA VAL A 195 17.92 -11.50 -8.34
C VAL A 195 19.30 -12.14 -8.24
N MET A 196 19.90 -12.57 -9.37
CA MET A 196 21.22 -13.19 -9.39
C MET A 196 22.32 -12.21 -8.94
N ARG A 197 22.18 -10.92 -9.15
CA ARG A 197 23.12 -9.92 -8.63
C ARG A 197 23.02 -9.82 -7.12
N LEU A 198 21.81 -9.76 -6.55
CA LEU A 198 21.58 -9.73 -5.10
C LEU A 198 22.20 -10.95 -4.40
N PHE A 199 22.10 -12.16 -5.00
CA PHE A 199 22.72 -13.37 -4.45
C PHE A 199 24.27 -13.36 -4.48
N LYS A 200 24.87 -12.50 -5.28
CA LYS A 200 26.34 -12.33 -5.29
C LYS A 200 26.85 -11.35 -4.25
N GLU A 201 25.94 -10.54 -3.69
CA GLU A 201 26.26 -9.52 -2.68
C GLU A 201 26.06 -10.06 -1.24
N ILE A 202 25.51 -11.30 -1.10
CA ILE A 202 25.38 -12.04 0.15
C ILE A 202 26.62 -12.94 0.34
#